data_a1e62a7e9f748cf14d76d613b32062de
#
_entry.id   a1e62a7e9f748cf14d76d613b32062de
#
_cell.length_a   1.000
_cell.length_b   1.000
_cell.length_c   1.000
_cell.angle_alpha   90.00
_cell.angle_beta   90.00
_cell.angle_gamma   90.00
#
_symmetry.space_group_name_H-M   'P 1'
#
loop_
_entity.id
_entity.type
_entity.pdbx_description
1 polymer ?
#
loop_
_entity_poly.entity_id
_entity_poly.type
_entity_poly.pdbx_seq_one_letter_code
_entity_poly.pdbx_strand_id
1 'polypeptide(L)'
;DEAPDFVKQVTAKMMEGRGEQIKVSEMPDDGRWPTATTQWEKRNIAVQVSQWEPEACIQCGRCSLVCPHGCIRMKVATPEALREAGADSTFKTVDAIGKEFKDMKFTIQVSTPDCCGCTLCVSVCPGRKKGADGKKTEERALFMETNTQELREREAPHWKTFLALPEVDEKLINVGT
;
A
#
# COMPACT_ATOMS: atom_id res chain seq x y z
N ASP A 1 -21.18 -10.16 -3.52
CA ASP A 1 -21.53 -11.36 -4.29
C ASP A 1 -20.43 -11.85 -5.25
N GLU A 2 -19.36 -11.08 -5.42
CA GLU A 2 -18.23 -11.42 -6.32
C GLU A 2 -17.17 -12.34 -5.67
N ALA A 3 -17.24 -12.56 -4.36
CA ALA A 3 -16.25 -13.38 -3.66
C ALA A 3 -16.32 -14.85 -4.12
N PRO A 4 -15.17 -15.55 -4.25
CA PRO A 4 -15.13 -16.99 -4.56
C PRO A 4 -15.90 -17.83 -3.54
N ASP A 5 -16.37 -19.00 -3.95
CA ASP A 5 -17.15 -19.89 -3.08
C ASP A 5 -16.39 -20.29 -1.82
N PHE A 6 -15.10 -20.55 -1.92
CA PHE A 6 -14.27 -20.83 -0.75
C PHE A 6 -14.31 -19.69 0.29
N VAL A 7 -14.26 -18.44 -0.16
CA VAL A 7 -14.35 -17.28 0.73
C VAL A 7 -15.72 -17.21 1.40
N LYS A 8 -16.80 -17.46 0.65
CA LYS A 8 -18.19 -17.45 1.19
C LYS A 8 -18.43 -18.59 2.17
N GLN A 9 -17.92 -19.77 1.89
CA GLN A 9 -18.24 -20.99 2.64
C GLN A 9 -17.30 -21.22 3.82
N VAL A 10 -16.03 -20.86 3.69
CA VAL A 10 -15.00 -21.11 4.70
C VAL A 10 -14.54 -19.83 5.37
N THR A 11 -13.95 -18.90 4.61
CA THR A 11 -13.36 -17.68 5.18
C THR A 11 -14.40 -16.82 5.93
N ALA A 12 -15.60 -16.64 5.36
CA ALA A 12 -16.66 -15.86 5.98
C ALA A 12 -17.10 -16.47 7.32
N LYS A 13 -17.28 -17.79 7.41
CA LYS A 13 -17.61 -18.48 8.67
C LYS A 13 -16.52 -18.28 9.74
N MET A 14 -15.24 -18.34 9.34
CA MET A 14 -14.12 -18.08 10.24
C MET A 14 -14.13 -16.64 10.75
N MET A 15 -14.38 -15.67 9.88
CA MET A 15 -14.47 -14.26 10.25
C MET A 15 -15.61 -13.96 11.20
N GLU A 16 -16.71 -14.69 11.08
CA GLU A 16 -17.88 -14.60 11.98
C GLU A 16 -17.67 -15.34 13.31
N GLY A 17 -16.51 -15.97 13.53
CA GLY A 17 -16.23 -16.78 14.72
C GLY A 17 -16.98 -18.11 14.79
N ARG A 18 -17.45 -18.62 13.64
CA ARG A 18 -18.22 -19.87 13.49
C ARG A 18 -17.43 -20.98 12.80
N GLY A 19 -16.12 -21.03 13.04
CA GLY A 19 -15.25 -22.03 12.44
C GLY A 19 -15.63 -23.49 12.77
N GLU A 20 -16.28 -23.73 13.90
CA GLU A 20 -16.80 -25.06 14.28
C GLU A 20 -17.90 -25.60 13.35
N GLN A 21 -18.50 -24.76 12.52
CA GLN A 21 -19.51 -25.14 11.53
C GLN A 21 -18.90 -25.58 10.20
N ILE A 22 -17.57 -25.46 10.06
CA ILE A 22 -16.86 -25.86 8.84
C ILE A 22 -16.54 -27.34 8.91
N LYS A 23 -17.01 -28.10 7.93
CA LYS A 23 -16.67 -29.53 7.83
C LYS A 23 -15.23 -29.71 7.36
N VAL A 24 -14.57 -30.79 7.80
CA VAL A 24 -13.22 -31.14 7.35
C VAL A 24 -13.13 -31.23 5.83
N SER A 25 -14.17 -31.74 5.17
CA SER A 25 -14.25 -31.82 3.71
C SER A 25 -14.40 -30.49 2.98
N GLU A 26 -14.65 -29.39 3.70
CA GLU A 26 -14.67 -28.02 3.14
C GLU A 26 -13.29 -27.36 3.20
N MET A 27 -12.33 -27.97 3.91
CA MET A 27 -10.95 -27.50 4.00
C MET A 27 -10.11 -28.07 2.85
N PRO A 28 -9.05 -27.34 2.39
CA PRO A 28 -8.18 -27.82 1.35
C PRO A 28 -7.46 -29.12 1.74
N ASP A 29 -7.54 -30.17 0.91
CA ASP A 29 -6.98 -31.51 1.17
C ASP A 29 -5.45 -31.49 1.32
N ASP A 30 -4.79 -30.58 0.60
CA ASP A 30 -3.33 -30.41 0.60
C ASP A 30 -2.83 -29.40 1.65
N GLY A 31 -3.73 -28.84 2.44
CA GLY A 31 -3.42 -27.82 3.45
C GLY A 31 -3.04 -26.45 2.87
N ARG A 32 -3.18 -26.22 1.58
CA ARG A 32 -2.89 -24.96 0.93
C ARG A 32 -4.10 -24.05 0.94
N TRP A 33 -3.95 -22.90 1.56
CA TRP A 33 -4.97 -21.86 1.52
C TRP A 33 -4.99 -21.20 0.13
N PRO A 34 -6.18 -20.94 -0.47
CA PRO A 34 -6.25 -20.22 -1.74
C PRO A 34 -5.59 -18.84 -1.65
N THR A 35 -4.88 -18.46 -2.70
CA THR A 35 -4.22 -17.14 -2.76
C THR A 35 -5.21 -16.01 -2.99
N ALA A 36 -4.78 -14.77 -2.72
CA ALA A 36 -5.56 -13.54 -2.93
C ALA A 36 -6.87 -13.44 -2.13
N THR A 37 -7.04 -14.21 -1.05
CA THR A 37 -8.24 -14.15 -0.21
C THR A 37 -8.29 -12.90 0.68
N THR A 38 -7.15 -12.29 0.99
CA THR A 38 -7.07 -11.08 1.84
C THR A 38 -7.82 -9.87 1.28
N GLN A 39 -8.08 -9.81 -0.02
CA GLN A 39 -8.92 -8.76 -0.60
C GLN A 39 -10.36 -8.77 -0.06
N TRP A 40 -10.80 -9.92 0.49
CA TRP A 40 -12.12 -10.13 1.08
C TRP A 40 -12.14 -10.02 2.61
N GLU A 41 -10.98 -9.82 3.24
CA GLU A 41 -10.80 -9.77 4.70
C GLU A 41 -10.34 -8.38 5.18
N LYS A 42 -11.04 -7.34 4.78
CA LYS A 42 -10.69 -5.96 5.15
C LYS A 42 -11.22 -5.62 6.55
N ARG A 43 -10.37 -5.61 7.56
CA ARG A 43 -10.75 -5.46 8.97
C ARG A 43 -10.61 -4.04 9.53
N ASN A 44 -9.84 -3.17 8.91
CA ASN A 44 -9.59 -1.80 9.39
C ASN A 44 -9.19 -1.72 10.87
N ILE A 45 -8.29 -2.60 11.33
CA ILE A 45 -7.94 -2.73 12.74
C ILE A 45 -7.06 -1.61 13.28
N ALA A 46 -6.38 -0.86 12.41
CA ALA A 46 -5.45 0.18 12.82
C ALA A 46 -6.18 1.41 13.35
N VAL A 47 -5.78 1.91 14.52
CA VAL A 47 -6.23 3.21 15.06
C VAL A 47 -5.59 4.36 14.27
N GLN A 48 -4.34 4.18 13.84
CA GLN A 48 -3.62 5.12 13.00
C GLN A 48 -3.00 4.38 11.82
N VAL A 49 -2.97 5.01 10.65
CA VAL A 49 -2.37 4.48 9.42
C VAL A 49 -1.27 5.40 8.91
N SER A 50 -0.31 4.82 8.21
CA SER A 50 0.79 5.58 7.63
C SER A 50 0.29 6.46 6.48
N GLN A 51 0.77 7.70 6.44
CA GLN A 51 0.59 8.64 5.36
C GLN A 51 1.93 9.11 4.82
N TRP A 52 1.95 9.52 3.55
CA TRP A 52 3.17 9.88 2.83
C TRP A 52 3.19 11.35 2.44
N GLU A 53 4.35 12.00 2.74
CA GLU A 53 4.69 13.34 2.29
C GLU A 53 5.73 13.26 1.17
N PRO A 54 5.32 13.49 -0.09
CA PRO A 54 6.18 13.33 -1.27
C PRO A 54 7.47 14.15 -1.23
N GLU A 55 7.37 15.43 -0.86
CA GLU A 55 8.48 16.39 -0.89
C GLU A 55 9.62 16.04 0.09
N ALA A 56 9.29 15.31 1.16
CA ALA A 56 10.26 14.86 2.14
C ALA A 56 10.88 13.50 1.79
N CYS A 57 10.35 12.81 0.76
CA CYS A 57 10.73 11.45 0.40
C CYS A 57 12.03 11.41 -0.41
N ILE A 58 12.93 10.50 -0.05
CA ILE A 58 14.17 10.23 -0.77
C ILE A 58 14.09 8.95 -1.63
N GLN A 59 12.93 8.36 -1.78
CA GLN A 59 12.61 7.20 -2.63
C GLN A 59 13.47 5.95 -2.31
N CYS A 60 13.85 5.75 -1.06
CA CYS A 60 14.75 4.65 -0.66
C CYS A 60 14.06 3.27 -0.52
N GLY A 61 12.75 3.15 -0.63
CA GLY A 61 11.99 1.91 -0.58
C GLY A 61 11.88 1.21 0.78
N ARG A 62 12.57 1.67 1.83
CA ARG A 62 12.62 1.00 3.14
C ARG A 62 11.26 0.76 3.76
N CYS A 63 10.32 1.68 3.57
CA CYS A 63 8.96 1.57 4.11
C CYS A 63 8.19 0.39 3.50
N SER A 64 8.32 0.16 2.19
CA SER A 64 7.71 -0.96 1.49
C SER A 64 8.36 -2.28 1.90
N LEU A 65 9.70 -2.28 2.07
CA LEU A 65 10.46 -3.48 2.44
C LEU A 65 10.13 -3.99 3.85
N VAL A 66 9.95 -3.08 4.83
CA VAL A 66 9.73 -3.51 6.23
C VAL A 66 8.27 -3.77 6.57
N CYS A 67 7.32 -3.46 5.67
CA CYS A 67 5.91 -3.63 5.96
C CYS A 67 5.54 -5.12 6.05
N PRO A 68 5.12 -5.64 7.24
CA PRO A 68 4.84 -7.06 7.41
C PRO A 68 3.61 -7.53 6.62
N HIS A 69 2.73 -6.59 6.23
CA HIS A 69 1.50 -6.87 5.49
C HIS A 69 1.56 -6.45 4.01
N GLY A 70 2.68 -5.85 3.57
CA GLY A 70 2.80 -5.33 2.19
C GLY A 70 1.73 -4.31 1.82
N CYS A 71 1.16 -3.59 2.81
CA CYS A 71 0.10 -2.62 2.61
C CYS A 71 0.62 -1.22 2.20
N ILE A 72 1.90 -0.94 2.39
CA ILE A 72 2.55 0.25 1.85
C ILE A 72 3.43 -0.16 0.68
N ARG A 73 3.16 0.41 -0.49
CA ARG A 73 3.83 0.03 -1.74
C ARG A 73 4.25 1.26 -2.52
N MET A 74 5.21 1.07 -3.42
CA MET A 74 5.73 2.11 -4.30
C MET A 74 5.66 1.67 -5.75
N LYS A 75 5.44 2.63 -6.65
CA LYS A 75 5.52 2.44 -8.11
C LYS A 75 6.16 3.65 -8.77
N VAL A 76 6.71 3.41 -9.95
CA VAL A 76 7.10 4.43 -10.90
C VAL A 76 6.22 4.29 -12.12
N ALA A 77 5.66 5.38 -12.60
CA ALA A 77 4.75 5.36 -13.76
C ALA A 77 4.94 6.61 -14.61
N THR A 78 4.65 6.49 -15.90
CA THR A 78 4.62 7.66 -16.79
C THR A 78 3.39 8.53 -16.48
N PRO A 79 3.43 9.84 -16.81
CA PRO A 79 2.25 10.70 -16.69
C PRO A 79 1.03 10.18 -17.48
N GLU A 80 1.26 9.48 -18.60
CA GLU A 80 0.21 8.84 -19.41
C GLU A 80 -0.46 7.72 -18.62
N ALA A 81 0.33 6.80 -18.07
CA ALA A 81 -0.18 5.67 -17.28
C ALA A 81 -0.96 6.14 -16.04
N LEU A 82 -0.52 7.23 -15.40
CA LEU A 82 -1.25 7.84 -14.28
C LEU A 82 -2.63 8.33 -14.72
N ARG A 83 -2.72 9.03 -15.86
CA ARG A 83 -4.01 9.49 -16.40
C ARG A 83 -4.94 8.32 -16.78
N GLU A 84 -4.40 7.30 -17.45
CA GLU A 84 -5.14 6.10 -17.84
C GLU A 84 -5.65 5.31 -16.62
N ALA A 85 -4.87 5.26 -15.53
CA ALA A 85 -5.29 4.66 -14.28
C ALA A 85 -6.30 5.49 -13.48
N GLY A 86 -6.61 6.72 -13.92
CA GLY A 86 -7.56 7.62 -13.26
C GLY A 86 -7.00 8.39 -12.07
N ALA A 87 -5.69 8.68 -12.07
CA ALA A 87 -5.09 9.54 -11.06
C ALA A 87 -5.66 10.97 -11.16
N ASP A 88 -6.24 11.45 -10.08
CA ASP A 88 -6.75 12.81 -9.97
C ASP A 88 -5.70 13.75 -9.35
N SER A 89 -6.06 15.02 -9.14
CA SER A 89 -5.18 16.05 -8.58
C SER A 89 -4.78 15.80 -7.12
N THR A 90 -5.46 14.88 -6.42
CA THR A 90 -5.18 14.54 -5.03
C THR A 90 -4.27 13.30 -4.91
N PHE A 91 -4.09 12.56 -6.02
CA PHE A 91 -3.19 11.42 -6.08
C PHE A 91 -1.72 11.88 -5.99
N LYS A 92 -1.08 11.60 -4.87
CA LYS A 92 0.26 12.11 -4.58
C LYS A 92 1.34 11.46 -5.45
N THR A 93 2.14 12.29 -6.10
CA THR A 93 3.31 11.87 -6.88
C THR A 93 4.45 12.86 -6.72
N VAL A 94 5.66 12.44 -7.06
CA VAL A 94 6.87 13.27 -7.17
C VAL A 94 7.72 12.77 -8.33
N ASP A 95 8.62 13.59 -8.86
CA ASP A 95 9.52 13.14 -9.93
C ASP A 95 10.36 11.95 -9.46
N ALA A 96 10.44 10.92 -10.28
CA ALA A 96 11.21 9.73 -9.96
C ALA A 96 12.72 10.04 -9.98
N ILE A 97 13.46 9.50 -9.02
CA ILE A 97 14.92 9.63 -8.94
C ILE A 97 15.57 8.48 -9.72
N GLY A 98 16.50 8.80 -10.61
CA GLY A 98 17.23 7.83 -11.42
C GLY A 98 17.21 8.24 -12.90
N LYS A 99 18.32 8.00 -13.60
CA LYS A 99 18.44 8.33 -15.03
C LYS A 99 17.49 7.47 -15.87
N GLU A 100 17.26 6.25 -15.43
CA GLU A 100 16.38 5.25 -16.03
C GLU A 100 14.91 5.65 -15.96
N PHE A 101 14.54 6.48 -14.97
CA PHE A 101 13.17 6.91 -14.69
C PHE A 101 12.92 8.36 -15.12
N LYS A 102 13.72 8.86 -16.06
CA LYS A 102 13.58 10.22 -16.57
C LYS A 102 12.14 10.44 -17.07
N ASP A 103 11.56 11.59 -16.68
CA ASP A 103 10.20 12.00 -17.03
C ASP A 103 9.07 11.11 -16.44
N MET A 104 9.41 10.20 -15.53
CA MET A 104 8.45 9.38 -14.80
C MET A 104 8.15 9.96 -13.42
N LYS A 105 7.02 9.54 -12.86
CA LYS A 105 6.58 9.91 -11.52
C LYS A 105 6.69 8.73 -10.56
N PHE A 106 7.15 9.01 -9.35
CA PHE A 106 7.20 8.07 -8.24
C PHE A 106 6.01 8.31 -7.31
N THR A 107 5.41 7.25 -6.81
CA THR A 107 4.33 7.30 -5.82
C THR A 107 4.49 6.24 -4.74
N ILE A 108 4.04 6.57 -3.53
CA ILE A 108 3.82 5.61 -2.45
C ILE A 108 2.34 5.68 -2.07
N GLN A 109 1.71 4.52 -2.01
CA GLN A 109 0.33 4.41 -1.56
C GLN A 109 0.19 3.38 -0.43
N VAL A 110 -0.83 3.55 0.39
CA VAL A 110 -1.09 2.71 1.56
C VAL A 110 -2.50 2.15 1.48
N SER A 111 -2.60 0.81 1.53
CA SER A 111 -3.89 0.15 1.75
C SER A 111 -4.29 0.33 3.22
N THR A 112 -5.11 1.32 3.50
CA THR A 112 -5.54 1.64 4.87
C THR A 112 -6.27 0.50 5.56
N PRO A 113 -7.14 -0.30 4.86
CA PRO A 113 -7.83 -1.43 5.50
C PRO A 113 -6.91 -2.60 5.86
N ASP A 114 -5.74 -2.69 5.26
CA ASP A 114 -4.75 -3.76 5.51
C ASP A 114 -3.66 -3.32 6.50
N CYS A 115 -3.54 -2.04 6.77
CA CYS A 115 -2.57 -1.50 7.72
C CYS A 115 -2.92 -1.91 9.15
N CYS A 116 -1.95 -2.40 9.92
CA CYS A 116 -2.13 -2.72 11.35
C CYS A 116 -1.63 -1.60 12.29
N GLY A 117 -1.13 -0.49 11.76
CA GLY A 117 -0.66 0.63 12.57
C GLY A 117 0.65 0.39 13.34
N CYS A 118 1.47 -0.57 12.93
CA CYS A 118 2.67 -0.99 13.66
C CYS A 118 3.82 0.04 13.67
N THR A 119 3.72 1.14 12.93
CA THR A 119 4.69 2.24 12.85
C THR A 119 6.06 1.91 12.25
N LEU A 120 6.36 0.68 11.88
CA LEU A 120 7.68 0.28 11.36
C LEU A 120 8.13 1.13 10.17
N CYS A 121 7.25 1.38 9.21
CA CYS A 121 7.54 2.21 8.03
C CYS A 121 7.96 3.64 8.41
N VAL A 122 7.34 4.22 9.43
CA VAL A 122 7.70 5.55 9.96
C VAL A 122 9.04 5.49 10.68
N SER A 123 9.27 4.46 11.50
CA SER A 123 10.50 4.31 12.29
C SER A 123 11.75 4.22 11.43
N VAL A 124 11.70 3.47 10.30
CA VAL A 124 12.84 3.30 9.40
C VAL A 124 12.98 4.41 8.36
N CYS A 125 12.04 5.34 8.28
CA CYS A 125 12.04 6.38 7.26
C CYS A 125 13.17 7.41 7.50
N PRO A 126 14.15 7.54 6.59
CA PRO A 126 15.21 8.53 6.70
C PRO A 126 14.83 9.88 6.09
N GLY A 127 13.75 9.94 5.31
CA GLY A 127 13.25 11.16 4.67
C GLY A 127 12.82 12.19 5.72
N ARG A 128 13.20 13.44 5.49
CA ARG A 128 12.89 14.57 6.37
C ARG A 128 12.45 15.76 5.54
N LYS A 129 11.41 16.43 5.98
CA LYS A 129 11.01 17.71 5.42
C LYS A 129 12.11 18.73 5.63
N LYS A 130 12.27 19.64 4.68
CA LYS A 130 13.17 20.78 4.81
C LYS A 130 12.39 22.00 5.30
N GLY A 131 12.92 22.69 6.29
CA GLY A 131 12.40 23.98 6.74
C GLY A 131 12.72 25.10 5.74
N ALA A 132 12.21 26.29 6.01
CA ALA A 132 12.46 27.47 5.19
C ALA A 132 13.95 27.84 5.08
N ASP A 133 14.76 27.45 6.07
CA ASP A 133 16.22 27.62 6.12
C ASP A 133 16.98 26.51 5.36
N GLY A 134 16.28 25.58 4.70
CA GLY A 134 16.83 24.45 3.97
C GLY A 134 17.34 23.30 4.84
N LYS A 135 17.30 23.43 6.18
CA LYS A 135 17.70 22.37 7.10
C LYS A 135 16.60 21.34 7.26
N LYS A 136 17.01 20.09 7.53
CA LYS A 136 16.07 19.00 7.83
C LYS A 136 15.36 19.27 9.15
N THR A 137 14.03 19.11 9.15
CA THR A 137 13.19 19.17 10.34
C THR A 137 13.05 17.77 10.96
N GLU A 138 12.36 17.67 12.10
CA GLU A 138 11.97 16.40 12.72
C GLU A 138 10.84 15.70 11.95
N GLU A 139 10.10 16.40 11.09
CA GLU A 139 9.00 15.85 10.30
C GLU A 139 9.54 14.86 9.25
N ARG A 140 9.03 13.64 9.32
CA ARG A 140 9.42 12.55 8.40
C ARG A 140 8.57 12.56 7.14
N ALA A 141 9.10 11.96 6.07
CA ALA A 141 8.34 11.70 4.85
C ALA A 141 7.18 10.71 5.07
N LEU A 142 7.21 9.95 6.14
CA LEU A 142 6.11 9.09 6.59
C LEU A 142 5.72 9.48 8.01
N PHE A 143 4.43 9.60 8.25
CA PHE A 143 3.85 9.92 9.54
C PHE A 143 2.58 9.10 9.77
N MET A 144 2.09 9.04 11.00
CA MET A 144 0.84 8.36 11.32
C MET A 144 -0.30 9.36 11.40
N GLU A 145 -1.43 9.02 10.79
CA GLU A 145 -2.67 9.80 10.82
C GLU A 145 -3.80 8.93 11.38
N THR A 146 -4.73 9.52 12.13
CA THR A 146 -5.88 8.79 12.68
C THR A 146 -6.72 8.18 11.56
N ASN A 147 -7.03 6.90 11.67
CA ASN A 147 -7.77 6.14 10.67
C ASN A 147 -9.27 6.45 10.74
N THR A 148 -9.65 7.66 10.35
CA THR A 148 -11.06 8.08 10.28
C THR A 148 -11.77 7.51 9.05
N GLN A 149 -13.09 7.60 9.02
CA GLN A 149 -13.87 7.22 7.85
C GLN A 149 -13.52 8.10 6.66
N GLU A 150 -13.39 9.40 6.87
CA GLU A 150 -13.04 10.38 5.82
C GLU A 150 -11.67 10.06 5.20
N LEU A 151 -10.69 9.67 6.02
CA LEU A 151 -9.37 9.26 5.53
C LEU A 151 -9.49 8.01 4.65
N ARG A 152 -10.24 7.00 5.08
CA ARG A 152 -10.43 5.78 4.30
C ARG A 152 -11.13 6.04 2.97
N GLU A 153 -12.16 6.88 2.97
CA GLU A 153 -12.89 7.28 1.76
C GLU A 153 -12.00 8.06 0.79
N ARG A 154 -11.10 8.89 1.29
CA ARG A 154 -10.10 9.62 0.49
C ARG A 154 -9.05 8.68 -0.12
N GLU A 155 -8.53 7.72 0.65
CA GLU A 155 -7.43 6.87 0.23
C GLU A 155 -7.86 5.65 -0.60
N ALA A 156 -9.11 5.20 -0.48
CA ALA A 156 -9.60 4.02 -1.22
C ALA A 156 -9.51 4.17 -2.75
N PRO A 157 -9.94 5.29 -3.38
CA PRO A 157 -9.74 5.50 -4.80
C PRO A 157 -8.26 5.59 -5.19
N HIS A 158 -7.41 6.21 -4.36
CA HIS A 158 -5.97 6.28 -4.61
C HIS A 158 -5.34 4.87 -4.65
N TRP A 159 -5.70 4.01 -3.70
CA TRP A 159 -5.23 2.63 -3.70
C TRP A 159 -5.69 1.86 -4.94
N LYS A 160 -6.94 2.06 -5.37
CA LYS A 160 -7.48 1.46 -6.61
C LYS A 160 -6.70 1.93 -7.84
N THR A 161 -6.47 3.22 -7.98
CA THR A 161 -5.63 3.81 -9.03
C THR A 161 -4.23 3.23 -9.02
N PHE A 162 -3.60 3.13 -7.83
CA PHE A 162 -2.27 2.55 -7.67
C PHE A 162 -2.20 1.10 -8.16
N LEU A 163 -3.20 0.29 -7.86
CA LEU A 163 -3.26 -1.11 -8.31
C LEU A 163 -3.45 -1.22 -9.83
N ALA A 164 -4.10 -0.26 -10.46
CA ALA A 164 -4.30 -0.20 -11.91
C ALA A 164 -3.04 0.26 -12.68
N LEU A 165 -2.07 0.92 -12.01
CA LEU A 165 -0.82 1.30 -12.65
C LEU A 165 -0.02 0.07 -13.09
N PRO A 166 0.55 0.07 -14.30
CA PRO A 166 1.41 -1.01 -14.77
C PRO A 166 2.64 -1.18 -13.88
N GLU A 167 3.21 -2.37 -13.86
CA GLU A 167 4.53 -2.60 -13.28
C GLU A 167 5.60 -1.98 -14.19
N VAL A 168 6.66 -1.46 -13.57
CA VAL A 168 7.81 -0.93 -14.32
C VAL A 168 8.57 -2.06 -15.02
N ASP A 169 9.10 -1.80 -16.21
CA ASP A 169 9.92 -2.78 -16.94
C ASP A 169 11.16 -3.14 -16.07
N GLU A 170 11.33 -4.45 -15.81
CA GLU A 170 12.43 -4.98 -15.00
C GLU A 170 13.82 -4.54 -15.54
N LYS A 171 13.93 -4.30 -16.84
CA LYS A 171 15.18 -3.82 -17.47
C LYS A 171 15.59 -2.41 -17.01
N LEU A 172 14.64 -1.64 -16.48
CA LEU A 172 14.91 -0.33 -15.90
C LEU A 172 15.38 -0.41 -14.44
N ILE A 173 15.22 -1.60 -13.81
CA ILE A 173 15.63 -1.81 -12.42
C ILE A 173 17.09 -2.26 -12.42
N ASN A 174 17.99 -1.37 -12.04
CA ASN A 174 19.41 -1.72 -11.90
C ASN A 174 19.64 -2.43 -10.55
N VAL A 175 19.83 -3.75 -10.60
CA VAL A 175 20.01 -4.62 -9.41
C VAL A 175 21.48 -4.67 -8.96
N GLY A 176 22.37 -3.91 -9.56
CA GLY A 176 23.82 -4.10 -9.45
C GLY A 176 24.60 -3.01 -8.70
N THR A 177 23.94 -2.10 -7.99
CA THR A 177 24.65 -1.04 -7.25
C THR A 177 24.15 -0.90 -5.82
#